data_576bacefb338f66c0b216250839f40b9
#
_entry.id   576bacefb338f66c0b216250839f40b9
#
_cell.length_a   1.000
_cell.length_b   1.000
_cell.length_c   1.000
_cell.angle_alpha   90.00
_cell.angle_beta   90.00
_cell.angle_gamma   90.00
#
_symmetry.space_group_name_H-M   'P 1'
#
loop_
_entity.id
_entity.type
_entity.pdbx_description
1 polymer ?
#
loop_
_entity_poly.entity_id
_entity_poly.type
_entity_poly.pdbx_seq_one_letter_code
_entity_poly.pdbx_strand_id
1 'polypeptide(L)'
;VQTCALPILNEYDSNIRIIAKIENREGVNNIDSILSAADAVMVARGDLGVEIDFTELPGIQKSVIDRSFSFGKPIVTATQMLDSMIVNPRPTRAEISDVANAIYDGTSAIMLSGETAAGAYPVEALRTMSAIAERTENEVHYRDNRLTDTTGQISVSDATAHAACLTAKDVNASAIVTVSESGNTARLLSKYRPSQPIIACVMDEQVQRQLSVSWGITPLMMDLATSTDELIEKSTALAKEHGYLHDGELAVVTAGVPVGVSGTTNMIKIHMIGNCLATGVGVGPEGSALANATGKACVCRTIEEIRAKFKPGMVLVVPSTSNEMLSYVRDAA
;
A
#
# COMPACT_ATOMS: atom_id res chain seq x y z
N VAL A 1 15.84 -23.72 3.54
CA VAL A 1 16.36 -22.32 3.56
C VAL A 1 17.62 -22.25 4.41
N GLN A 2 17.56 -22.58 5.71
CA GLN A 2 18.72 -22.44 6.61
C GLN A 2 19.91 -23.34 6.27
N THR A 3 19.67 -24.51 5.69
CA THR A 3 20.73 -25.50 5.40
C THR A 3 21.32 -25.40 4.00
N CYS A 4 20.63 -24.69 3.09
CA CYS A 4 21.06 -24.61 1.69
C CYS A 4 21.33 -23.15 1.24
N ALA A 5 20.28 -22.32 1.25
CA ALA A 5 20.37 -20.98 0.66
C ALA A 5 21.14 -19.98 1.53
N LEU A 6 20.86 -19.93 2.85
CA LEU A 6 21.52 -18.99 3.75
C LEU A 6 23.04 -19.19 3.84
N PRO A 7 23.58 -20.43 3.98
CA PRO A 7 25.03 -20.62 3.98
C PRO A 7 25.70 -20.15 2.69
N ILE A 8 25.07 -20.41 1.51
CA ILE A 8 25.60 -19.97 0.22
C ILE A 8 25.63 -18.44 0.14
N LEU A 9 24.54 -17.77 0.50
CA LEU A 9 24.47 -16.31 0.47
C LEU A 9 25.47 -15.67 1.43
N ASN A 10 25.67 -16.26 2.62
CA ASN A 10 26.66 -15.80 3.57
C ASN A 10 28.10 -15.97 3.06
N GLU A 11 28.39 -17.04 2.31
CA GLU A 11 29.70 -17.26 1.70
C GLU A 11 30.04 -16.17 0.68
N TYR A 12 29.05 -15.66 -0.03
CA TYR A 12 29.22 -14.58 -1.02
C TYR A 12 28.95 -13.18 -0.47
N ASP A 13 28.78 -13.02 0.85
CA ASP A 13 28.41 -11.74 1.51
C ASP A 13 27.24 -11.02 0.81
N SER A 14 26.21 -11.80 0.45
CA SER A 14 25.11 -11.34 -0.37
C SER A 14 23.91 -10.92 0.49
N ASN A 15 23.40 -9.72 0.24
CA ASN A 15 22.17 -9.18 0.84
C ASN A 15 20.89 -9.52 0.03
N ILE A 16 20.96 -10.53 -0.85
CA ILE A 16 19.81 -11.01 -1.63
C ILE A 16 18.74 -11.57 -0.68
N ARG A 17 17.50 -11.18 -0.91
CA ARG A 17 16.35 -11.68 -0.14
C ARG A 17 15.89 -13.04 -0.63
N ILE A 18 15.46 -13.88 0.31
CA ILE A 18 15.04 -15.25 0.04
C ILE A 18 13.52 -15.34 0.05
N ILE A 19 12.94 -15.82 -1.05
CA ILE A 19 11.54 -16.22 -1.13
C ILE A 19 11.50 -17.76 -1.05
N ALA A 20 10.98 -18.31 0.05
CA ALA A 20 10.85 -19.75 0.21
C ALA A 20 9.57 -20.26 -0.50
N LYS A 21 9.72 -21.20 -1.42
CA LYS A 21 8.59 -21.84 -2.10
C LYS A 21 7.99 -22.94 -1.22
N ILE A 22 6.69 -22.87 -1.00
CA ILE A 22 5.91 -23.88 -0.28
C ILE A 22 5.27 -24.80 -1.32
N GLU A 23 5.82 -26.01 -1.45
CA GLU A 23 5.55 -26.94 -2.56
C GLU A 23 5.05 -28.32 -2.09
N ASN A 24 5.11 -28.61 -0.80
CA ASN A 24 4.79 -29.92 -0.25
C ASN A 24 4.20 -29.85 1.17
N ARG A 25 3.71 -30.96 1.68
CA ARG A 25 3.13 -31.08 3.02
C ARG A 25 4.10 -30.68 4.13
N GLU A 26 5.38 -31.03 4.00
CA GLU A 26 6.39 -30.69 5.00
C GLU A 26 6.59 -29.16 5.09
N GLY A 27 6.62 -28.46 3.97
CA GLY A 27 6.67 -26.99 3.93
C GLY A 27 5.47 -26.35 4.61
N VAL A 28 4.27 -26.87 4.39
CA VAL A 28 3.05 -26.39 5.06
C VAL A 28 3.12 -26.62 6.57
N ASN A 29 3.52 -27.79 7.02
CA ASN A 29 3.61 -28.11 8.45
C ASN A 29 4.66 -27.29 9.20
N ASN A 30 5.71 -26.86 8.51
CA ASN A 30 6.83 -26.09 9.06
C ASN A 30 6.78 -24.60 8.70
N ILE A 31 5.63 -24.07 8.28
CA ILE A 31 5.50 -22.71 7.75
C ILE A 31 6.06 -21.63 8.69
N ASP A 32 5.87 -21.75 9.99
CA ASP A 32 6.33 -20.77 10.98
C ASP A 32 7.85 -20.71 11.05
N SER A 33 8.53 -21.85 11.02
CA SER A 33 10.00 -21.90 11.00
C SER A 33 10.57 -21.39 9.68
N ILE A 34 9.87 -21.63 8.57
CA ILE A 34 10.24 -21.11 7.25
C ILE A 34 10.06 -19.58 7.22
N LEU A 35 8.93 -19.08 7.69
CA LEU A 35 8.68 -17.62 7.79
C LEU A 35 9.69 -16.92 8.69
N SER A 36 10.16 -17.57 9.76
CA SER A 36 11.20 -17.01 10.62
C SER A 36 12.55 -16.89 9.91
N ALA A 37 12.87 -17.79 8.97
CA ALA A 37 14.16 -17.86 8.29
C ALA A 37 14.19 -17.16 6.92
N ALA A 38 13.07 -17.09 6.22
CA ALA A 38 12.96 -16.46 4.90
C ALA A 38 12.50 -15.00 4.98
N ASP A 39 12.75 -14.22 3.93
CA ASP A 39 12.26 -12.84 3.80
C ASP A 39 10.84 -12.77 3.27
N ALA A 40 10.43 -13.76 2.49
CA ALA A 40 9.10 -13.92 1.93
C ALA A 40 8.81 -15.39 1.66
N VAL A 41 7.57 -15.72 1.37
CA VAL A 41 7.17 -17.07 0.93
C VAL A 41 6.37 -17.00 -0.37
N MET A 42 6.32 -18.13 -1.07
CA MET A 42 5.50 -18.31 -2.27
C MET A 42 4.68 -19.59 -2.13
N VAL A 43 3.37 -19.50 -2.33
CA VAL A 43 2.51 -20.68 -2.48
C VAL A 43 2.58 -21.13 -3.94
N ALA A 44 3.34 -22.19 -4.20
CA ALA A 44 3.50 -22.79 -5.52
C ALA A 44 2.41 -23.83 -5.74
N ARG A 45 1.21 -23.39 -6.14
CA ARG A 45 -0.01 -24.21 -6.18
C ARG A 45 0.09 -25.41 -7.10
N GLY A 46 0.81 -25.27 -8.23
CA GLY A 46 1.03 -26.36 -9.16
C GLY A 46 1.76 -27.55 -8.52
N ASP A 47 2.92 -27.28 -7.91
CA ASP A 47 3.74 -28.30 -7.26
C ASP A 47 3.03 -28.84 -6.01
N LEU A 48 2.46 -27.96 -5.20
CA LEU A 48 1.73 -28.30 -3.98
C LEU A 48 0.53 -29.20 -4.28
N GLY A 49 -0.22 -28.97 -5.38
CA GLY A 49 -1.38 -29.75 -5.77
C GLY A 49 -1.03 -31.17 -6.29
N VAL A 50 0.25 -31.47 -6.55
CA VAL A 50 0.72 -32.83 -6.84
C VAL A 50 0.99 -33.61 -5.55
N GLU A 51 1.44 -32.91 -4.51
CA GLU A 51 1.90 -33.51 -3.24
C GLU A 51 0.78 -33.65 -2.20
N ILE A 52 -0.30 -32.86 -2.30
CA ILE A 52 -1.42 -32.86 -1.35
C ILE A 52 -2.75 -33.05 -2.08
N ASP A 53 -3.80 -33.43 -1.32
CA ASP A 53 -5.14 -33.47 -1.88
C ASP A 53 -5.56 -32.09 -2.40
N PHE A 54 -6.01 -32.03 -3.66
CA PHE A 54 -6.40 -30.75 -4.30
C PHE A 54 -7.54 -30.04 -3.58
N THR A 55 -8.36 -30.78 -2.80
CA THR A 55 -9.46 -30.21 -2.00
C THR A 55 -8.95 -29.41 -0.80
N GLU A 56 -7.75 -29.65 -0.33
CA GLU A 56 -7.12 -28.93 0.77
C GLU A 56 -6.43 -27.64 0.32
N LEU A 57 -6.07 -27.55 -0.97
CA LEU A 57 -5.24 -26.46 -1.50
C LEU A 57 -5.77 -25.04 -1.21
N PRO A 58 -7.08 -24.74 -1.37
CA PRO A 58 -7.61 -23.41 -1.05
C PRO A 58 -7.49 -23.05 0.43
N GLY A 59 -7.71 -24.02 1.33
CA GLY A 59 -7.56 -23.83 2.76
C GLY A 59 -6.11 -23.59 3.18
N ILE A 60 -5.18 -24.31 2.58
CA ILE A 60 -3.74 -24.13 2.80
C ILE A 60 -3.28 -22.76 2.30
N GLN A 61 -3.71 -22.34 1.10
CA GLN A 61 -3.40 -21.00 0.58
C GLN A 61 -3.78 -19.90 1.57
N LYS A 62 -5.02 -19.92 2.06
CA LYS A 62 -5.51 -18.96 3.06
C LYS A 62 -4.69 -19.00 4.35
N SER A 63 -4.43 -20.19 4.87
CA SER A 63 -3.65 -20.37 6.09
C SER A 63 -2.22 -19.82 5.95
N VAL A 64 -1.54 -20.09 4.83
CA VAL A 64 -0.18 -19.58 4.58
C VAL A 64 -0.18 -18.07 4.42
N ILE A 65 -1.20 -17.48 3.77
CA ILE A 65 -1.37 -16.02 3.65
C ILE A 65 -1.55 -15.39 5.04
N ASP A 66 -2.41 -15.94 5.89
CA ASP A 66 -2.65 -15.42 7.25
C ASP A 66 -1.40 -15.55 8.14
N ARG A 67 -0.67 -16.66 8.03
CA ARG A 67 0.61 -16.82 8.74
C ARG A 67 1.65 -15.80 8.26
N SER A 68 1.78 -15.57 6.95
CA SER A 68 2.69 -14.57 6.40
C SER A 68 2.36 -13.17 6.90
N PHE A 69 1.07 -12.83 6.96
CA PHE A 69 0.60 -11.58 7.57
C PHE A 69 1.04 -11.45 9.03
N SER A 70 0.83 -12.50 9.85
CA SER A 70 1.22 -12.49 11.27
C SER A 70 2.71 -12.25 11.47
N PHE A 71 3.55 -12.77 10.56
CA PHE A 71 5.01 -12.54 10.56
C PHE A 71 5.45 -11.23 9.89
N GLY A 72 4.52 -10.48 9.27
CA GLY A 72 4.85 -9.27 8.50
C GLY A 72 5.72 -9.56 7.28
N LYS A 73 5.60 -10.75 6.69
CA LYS A 73 6.39 -11.19 5.53
C LYS A 73 5.54 -11.14 4.26
N PRO A 74 6.09 -10.66 3.13
CA PRO A 74 5.40 -10.73 1.84
C PRO A 74 5.11 -12.18 1.42
N ILE A 75 4.01 -12.37 0.72
CA ILE A 75 3.63 -13.65 0.14
C ILE A 75 3.25 -13.50 -1.32
N VAL A 76 3.68 -14.45 -2.15
CA VAL A 76 3.36 -14.56 -3.57
C VAL A 76 2.43 -15.75 -3.78
N THR A 77 1.26 -15.53 -4.37
CA THR A 77 0.41 -16.62 -4.87
C THR A 77 0.75 -16.88 -6.32
N ALA A 78 1.20 -18.10 -6.61
CA ALA A 78 1.82 -18.46 -7.88
C ALA A 78 1.17 -19.67 -8.52
N THR A 79 1.34 -19.77 -9.85
CA THR A 79 0.94 -20.87 -10.75
C THR A 79 -0.56 -21.02 -10.94
N GLN A 80 -0.96 -21.42 -12.14
CA GLN A 80 -2.36 -21.67 -12.53
C GLN A 80 -3.31 -20.48 -12.26
N MET A 81 -2.82 -19.25 -12.47
CA MET A 81 -3.62 -18.05 -12.25
C MET A 81 -4.52 -17.75 -13.46
N LEU A 82 -3.94 -17.72 -14.66
CA LEU A 82 -4.61 -17.49 -15.93
C LEU A 82 -4.14 -18.53 -16.98
N ASP A 83 -4.03 -19.78 -16.58
CA ASP A 83 -3.39 -20.88 -17.33
C ASP A 83 -3.97 -21.04 -18.75
N SER A 84 -5.29 -20.87 -18.91
CA SER A 84 -5.93 -20.91 -20.23
C SER A 84 -5.40 -19.85 -21.20
N MET A 85 -4.83 -18.74 -20.69
CA MET A 85 -4.26 -17.68 -21.51
C MET A 85 -2.88 -18.02 -22.10
N ILE A 86 -2.31 -19.18 -21.79
CA ILE A 86 -1.18 -19.73 -22.53
C ILE A 86 -1.54 -19.86 -24.02
N VAL A 87 -2.77 -20.30 -24.33
CA VAL A 87 -3.24 -20.57 -25.70
C VAL A 87 -4.47 -19.75 -26.12
N ASN A 88 -5.15 -19.08 -25.18
CA ASN A 88 -6.36 -18.29 -25.47
C ASN A 88 -6.13 -16.81 -25.15
N PRO A 89 -6.74 -15.87 -25.90
CA PRO A 89 -6.60 -14.44 -25.67
C PRO A 89 -7.42 -13.91 -24.47
N ARG A 90 -8.24 -14.76 -23.83
CA ARG A 90 -9.09 -14.42 -22.69
C ARG A 90 -9.11 -15.57 -21.69
N PRO A 91 -9.15 -15.26 -20.38
CA PRO A 91 -9.24 -16.28 -19.34
C PRO A 91 -10.65 -16.84 -19.21
N THR A 92 -10.78 -17.93 -18.51
CA THR A 92 -12.05 -18.46 -18.03
C THR A 92 -12.59 -17.63 -16.87
N ARG A 93 -13.89 -17.73 -16.58
CA ARG A 93 -14.52 -17.08 -15.43
C ARG A 93 -13.97 -17.62 -14.09
N ALA A 94 -13.63 -18.90 -14.04
CA ALA A 94 -13.04 -19.51 -12.86
C ALA A 94 -11.65 -18.91 -12.53
N GLU A 95 -10.82 -18.69 -13.54
CA GLU A 95 -9.50 -18.06 -13.38
C GLU A 95 -9.63 -16.59 -12.93
N ILE A 96 -10.58 -15.83 -13.49
CA ILE A 96 -10.85 -14.46 -13.00
C ILE A 96 -11.21 -14.47 -11.51
N SER A 97 -12.10 -15.41 -11.10
CA SER A 97 -12.50 -15.57 -9.71
C SER A 97 -11.33 -16.02 -8.82
N ASP A 98 -10.44 -16.87 -9.32
CA ASP A 98 -9.27 -17.35 -8.57
C ASP A 98 -8.27 -16.22 -8.30
N VAL A 99 -7.94 -15.42 -9.33
CA VAL A 99 -7.10 -14.22 -9.16
C VAL A 99 -7.70 -13.25 -8.14
N ALA A 100 -9.00 -12.95 -8.26
CA ALA A 100 -9.70 -12.08 -7.32
C ALA A 100 -9.67 -12.65 -5.89
N ASN A 101 -9.91 -13.96 -5.71
CA ASN A 101 -9.86 -14.60 -4.40
C ASN A 101 -8.47 -14.55 -3.77
N ALA A 102 -7.39 -14.75 -4.52
CA ALA A 102 -6.03 -14.62 -4.00
C ALA A 102 -5.78 -13.20 -3.43
N ILE A 103 -6.35 -12.18 -4.08
CA ILE A 103 -6.28 -10.78 -3.62
C ILE A 103 -7.15 -10.58 -2.38
N TYR A 104 -8.39 -11.07 -2.36
CA TYR A 104 -9.26 -11.04 -1.19
C TYR A 104 -8.65 -11.77 0.01
N ASP A 105 -7.92 -12.86 -0.22
CA ASP A 105 -7.19 -13.59 0.83
C ASP A 105 -6.04 -12.75 1.42
N GLY A 106 -5.58 -11.70 0.71
CA GLY A 106 -4.56 -10.77 1.18
C GLY A 106 -3.14 -11.11 0.73
N THR A 107 -2.97 -11.80 -0.40
CA THR A 107 -1.63 -12.00 -0.99
C THR A 107 -0.91 -10.67 -1.23
N SER A 108 0.42 -10.66 -1.16
CA SER A 108 1.21 -9.44 -1.43
C SER A 108 1.49 -9.26 -2.92
N ALA A 109 1.59 -10.35 -3.64
CA ALA A 109 1.81 -10.38 -5.09
C ALA A 109 1.15 -11.62 -5.70
N ILE A 110 0.84 -11.55 -6.98
CA ILE A 110 0.37 -12.64 -7.82
C ILE A 110 1.36 -12.84 -8.96
N MET A 111 1.56 -14.08 -9.38
CA MET A 111 2.60 -14.42 -10.37
C MET A 111 2.01 -15.18 -11.54
N LEU A 112 2.32 -14.73 -12.76
CA LEU A 112 2.17 -15.48 -14.00
C LEU A 112 3.41 -16.35 -14.23
N SER A 113 3.23 -17.51 -14.81
CA SER A 113 4.29 -18.49 -15.15
C SER A 113 4.32 -18.77 -16.64
N GLY A 114 3.72 -19.89 -17.07
CA GLY A 114 3.63 -20.28 -18.47
C GLY A 114 2.98 -19.24 -19.36
N GLU A 115 2.01 -18.50 -18.84
CA GLU A 115 1.23 -17.47 -19.54
C GLU A 115 2.13 -16.38 -20.16
N THR A 116 3.24 -16.03 -19.45
CA THR A 116 4.19 -15.01 -19.93
C THR A 116 5.52 -15.60 -20.40
N ALA A 117 5.91 -16.80 -19.94
CA ALA A 117 7.17 -17.42 -20.32
C ALA A 117 7.14 -18.10 -21.69
N ALA A 118 6.02 -18.72 -22.07
CA ALA A 118 5.85 -19.49 -23.29
C ALA A 118 4.46 -19.35 -23.94
N GLY A 119 3.57 -18.54 -23.36
CA GLY A 119 2.22 -18.33 -23.87
C GLY A 119 2.17 -17.51 -25.15
N ALA A 120 1.08 -17.68 -25.90
CA ALA A 120 0.81 -16.93 -27.12
C ALA A 120 0.34 -15.47 -26.84
N TYR A 121 -0.13 -15.18 -25.63
CA TYR A 121 -0.74 -13.90 -25.25
C TYR A 121 -0.12 -13.28 -23.96
N PRO A 122 1.21 -13.11 -23.87
CA PRO A 122 1.87 -12.72 -22.62
C PRO A 122 1.48 -11.31 -22.12
N VAL A 123 1.32 -10.36 -23.04
CA VAL A 123 0.95 -8.98 -22.70
C VAL A 123 -0.52 -8.90 -22.25
N GLU A 124 -1.40 -9.60 -22.96
CA GLU A 124 -2.81 -9.69 -22.63
C GLU A 124 -3.04 -10.37 -21.27
N ALA A 125 -2.28 -11.42 -20.96
CA ALA A 125 -2.33 -12.09 -19.66
C ALA A 125 -1.94 -11.14 -18.52
N LEU A 126 -0.86 -10.38 -18.66
CA LEU A 126 -0.44 -9.40 -17.68
C LEU A 126 -1.48 -8.28 -17.52
N ARG A 127 -1.99 -7.72 -18.61
CA ARG A 127 -3.02 -6.68 -18.57
C ARG A 127 -4.31 -7.18 -17.90
N THR A 128 -4.72 -8.41 -18.21
CA THR A 128 -5.90 -9.03 -17.60
C THR A 128 -5.72 -9.22 -16.11
N MET A 129 -4.57 -9.74 -15.67
CA MET A 129 -4.25 -9.91 -14.26
C MET A 129 -4.25 -8.57 -13.52
N SER A 130 -3.63 -7.53 -14.09
CA SER A 130 -3.61 -6.18 -13.53
C SER A 130 -5.03 -5.61 -13.38
N ALA A 131 -5.85 -5.74 -14.43
CA ALA A 131 -7.22 -5.23 -14.40
C ALA A 131 -8.10 -5.93 -13.35
N ILE A 132 -7.92 -7.24 -13.15
CA ILE A 132 -8.62 -7.98 -12.09
C ILE A 132 -8.15 -7.50 -10.73
N ALA A 133 -6.82 -7.32 -10.54
CA ALA A 133 -6.25 -6.86 -9.29
C ALA A 133 -6.76 -5.47 -8.91
N GLU A 134 -6.67 -4.50 -9.82
CA GLU A 134 -7.14 -3.14 -9.62
C GLU A 134 -8.65 -3.09 -9.29
N ARG A 135 -9.45 -3.87 -10.02
CA ARG A 135 -10.90 -3.94 -9.77
C ARG A 135 -11.20 -4.50 -8.39
N THR A 136 -10.54 -5.58 -8.00
CA THR A 136 -10.74 -6.26 -6.71
C THR A 136 -10.31 -5.37 -5.53
N GLU A 137 -9.18 -4.69 -5.65
CA GLU A 137 -8.68 -3.80 -4.62
C GLU A 137 -9.54 -2.55 -4.41
N ASN A 138 -10.30 -2.12 -5.40
CA ASN A 138 -11.23 -1.00 -5.30
C ASN A 138 -12.58 -1.38 -4.68
N GLU A 139 -12.86 -2.66 -4.43
CA GLU A 139 -14.10 -3.07 -3.77
C GLU A 139 -14.07 -2.81 -2.25
N VAL A 140 -15.19 -2.31 -1.73
CA VAL A 140 -15.32 -1.62 -0.44
C VAL A 140 -14.95 -2.49 0.80
N HIS A 141 -15.06 -3.82 0.72
CA HIS A 141 -14.94 -4.70 1.90
C HIS A 141 -13.56 -5.35 2.09
N TYR A 142 -12.66 -5.16 1.17
CA TYR A 142 -11.36 -5.83 1.17
C TYR A 142 -10.41 -5.36 2.29
N ARG A 143 -10.44 -4.06 2.60
CA ARG A 143 -9.38 -3.40 3.39
C ARG A 143 -9.65 -3.33 4.90
N ASP A 144 -10.90 -3.39 5.33
CA ASP A 144 -11.26 -3.12 6.74
C ASP A 144 -10.86 -4.25 7.70
N ASN A 145 -10.77 -5.48 7.24
CA ASN A 145 -10.51 -6.64 8.10
C ASN A 145 -9.07 -6.71 8.63
N ARG A 146 -8.08 -6.20 7.87
CA ARG A 146 -6.66 -6.28 8.26
C ARG A 146 -6.23 -5.20 9.25
N LEU A 147 -6.88 -4.03 9.25
CA LEU A 147 -6.61 -2.96 10.22
C LEU A 147 -7.11 -3.27 11.64
N THR A 148 -8.03 -4.20 11.80
CA THR A 148 -8.61 -4.59 13.10
C THR A 148 -7.96 -5.81 13.72
N ASP A 149 -7.14 -6.55 12.95
CA ASP A 149 -6.55 -7.81 13.39
C ASP A 149 -5.17 -7.57 14.05
N THR A 150 -5.20 -7.33 15.36
CA THR A 150 -3.99 -7.19 16.21
C THR A 150 -3.88 -8.39 17.14
N THR A 151 -3.44 -9.52 16.61
CA THR A 151 -3.18 -10.71 17.42
C THR A 151 -1.69 -10.86 17.75
N GLY A 152 -1.33 -10.98 19.03
CA GLY A 152 0.00 -11.28 19.50
C GLY A 152 0.78 -10.11 20.10
N GLN A 153 2.06 -10.36 20.45
CA GLN A 153 2.96 -9.37 21.00
C GLN A 153 3.56 -8.55 19.86
N ILE A 154 3.20 -7.26 19.77
CA ILE A 154 3.65 -6.34 18.73
C ILE A 154 4.84 -5.49 19.24
N SER A 155 5.80 -5.24 18.35
CA SER A 155 6.92 -4.33 18.63
C SER A 155 6.46 -2.87 18.58
N VAL A 156 7.28 -1.95 19.13
CA VAL A 156 7.02 -0.51 19.04
C VAL A 156 6.85 -0.07 17.58
N SER A 157 7.73 -0.54 16.68
CA SER A 157 7.66 -0.21 15.26
C SER A 157 6.38 -0.73 14.59
N ASP A 158 5.92 -1.93 14.96
CA ASP A 158 4.68 -2.51 14.44
C ASP A 158 3.46 -1.75 14.96
N ALA A 159 3.42 -1.42 16.25
CA ALA A 159 2.37 -0.60 16.86
C ALA A 159 2.30 0.80 16.22
N THR A 160 3.47 1.41 15.95
CA THR A 160 3.55 2.72 15.29
C THR A 160 3.04 2.64 13.84
N ALA A 161 3.41 1.60 13.09
CA ALA A 161 2.94 1.40 11.72
C ALA A 161 1.41 1.19 11.69
N HIS A 162 0.87 0.39 12.61
CA HIS A 162 -0.57 0.19 12.75
C HIS A 162 -1.29 1.50 13.04
N ALA A 163 -0.83 2.26 14.05
CA ALA A 163 -1.39 3.56 14.40
C ALA A 163 -1.30 4.57 13.25
N ALA A 164 -0.23 4.56 12.47
CA ALA A 164 -0.09 5.42 11.29
C ALA A 164 -1.13 5.10 10.21
N CYS A 165 -1.40 3.82 9.95
CA CYS A 165 -2.44 3.39 9.00
C CYS A 165 -3.84 3.81 9.47
N LEU A 166 -4.16 3.64 10.76
CA LEU A 166 -5.44 4.10 11.34
C LEU A 166 -5.55 5.62 11.27
N THR A 167 -4.50 6.35 11.67
CA THR A 167 -4.47 7.81 11.60
C THR A 167 -4.69 8.29 10.16
N ALA A 168 -4.03 7.67 9.18
CA ALA A 168 -4.18 8.05 7.77
C ALA A 168 -5.63 7.84 7.27
N LYS A 169 -6.29 6.77 7.70
CA LYS A 169 -7.71 6.53 7.42
C LYS A 169 -8.60 7.59 8.07
N ASP A 170 -8.41 7.85 9.37
CA ASP A 170 -9.27 8.74 10.17
C ASP A 170 -9.19 10.20 9.70
N VAL A 171 -7.99 10.68 9.32
CA VAL A 171 -7.81 12.05 8.81
C VAL A 171 -8.00 12.14 7.29
N ASN A 172 -8.34 11.05 6.63
CA ASN A 172 -8.45 10.96 5.17
C ASN A 172 -7.19 11.50 4.46
N ALA A 173 -6.01 11.05 4.89
CA ALA A 173 -4.75 11.46 4.30
C ALA A 173 -4.64 10.97 2.85
N SER A 174 -3.99 11.74 1.98
CA SER A 174 -3.77 11.37 0.57
C SER A 174 -2.69 10.30 0.43
N ALA A 175 -1.71 10.26 1.34
CA ALA A 175 -0.66 9.23 1.36
C ALA A 175 -0.09 9.02 2.77
N ILE A 176 0.53 7.85 2.97
CA ILE A 176 1.43 7.58 4.08
C ILE A 176 2.86 7.69 3.54
N VAL A 177 3.64 8.62 4.06
CA VAL A 177 5.05 8.78 3.70
C VAL A 177 5.91 8.18 4.81
N THR A 178 6.79 7.26 4.46
CA THR A 178 7.71 6.66 5.44
C THR A 178 9.14 6.83 4.99
N VAL A 179 10.02 7.19 5.91
CA VAL A 179 11.46 7.17 5.67
C VAL A 179 12.05 5.97 6.38
N SER A 180 12.69 5.09 5.63
CA SER A 180 13.17 3.81 6.14
C SER A 180 14.50 3.42 5.51
N GLU A 181 15.51 3.23 6.34
CA GLU A 181 16.84 2.81 5.91
C GLU A 181 16.85 1.36 5.38
N SER A 182 16.21 0.44 6.09
CA SER A 182 16.17 -0.99 5.74
C SER A 182 14.88 -1.43 5.03
N GLY A 183 13.91 -0.52 4.83
CA GLY A 183 12.58 -0.83 4.31
C GLY A 183 11.64 -1.50 5.32
N ASN A 184 12.06 -1.72 6.57
CA ASN A 184 11.24 -2.44 7.55
C ASN A 184 9.93 -1.73 7.87
N THR A 185 9.96 -0.41 8.12
CA THR A 185 8.76 0.38 8.38
C THR A 185 7.76 0.31 7.24
N ALA A 186 8.25 0.40 6.00
CA ALA A 186 7.39 0.30 4.82
C ALA A 186 6.70 -1.07 4.75
N ARG A 187 7.41 -2.17 5.05
CA ARG A 187 6.81 -3.53 5.10
C ARG A 187 5.79 -3.66 6.22
N LEU A 188 6.04 -3.07 7.39
CA LEU A 188 5.06 -3.06 8.49
C LEU A 188 3.80 -2.28 8.12
N LEU A 189 3.91 -1.13 7.44
CA LEU A 189 2.75 -0.41 6.90
C LEU A 189 2.00 -1.26 5.87
N SER A 190 2.73 -1.87 4.93
CA SER A 190 2.16 -2.76 3.89
C SER A 190 1.39 -3.94 4.48
N LYS A 191 1.83 -4.49 5.61
CA LYS A 191 1.14 -5.54 6.36
C LYS A 191 -0.32 -5.18 6.63
N TYR A 192 -0.59 -3.95 7.05
CA TYR A 192 -1.94 -3.49 7.44
C TYR A 192 -2.85 -3.09 6.28
N ARG A 193 -2.38 -3.16 5.04
CA ARG A 193 -3.18 -2.89 3.83
C ARG A 193 -3.96 -1.56 3.89
N PRO A 194 -3.33 -0.42 4.19
CA PRO A 194 -4.04 0.85 4.23
C PRO A 194 -4.68 1.19 2.87
N SER A 195 -5.73 2.01 2.88
CA SER A 195 -6.33 2.52 1.64
C SER A 195 -5.47 3.58 0.95
N GLN A 196 -4.61 4.24 1.71
CA GLN A 196 -3.69 5.25 1.22
C GLN A 196 -2.45 4.60 0.60
N PRO A 197 -1.89 5.14 -0.48
CA PRO A 197 -0.61 4.70 -1.01
C PRO A 197 0.50 4.90 0.03
N ILE A 198 1.43 3.95 0.08
CA ILE A 198 2.61 4.00 0.95
C ILE A 198 3.80 4.47 0.11
N ILE A 199 4.29 5.67 0.37
CA ILE A 199 5.48 6.22 -0.28
C ILE A 199 6.66 5.97 0.64
N ALA A 200 7.56 5.08 0.24
CA ALA A 200 8.74 4.72 1.02
C ALA A 200 9.98 5.44 0.49
N CYS A 201 10.42 6.45 1.22
CA CYS A 201 11.66 7.16 0.92
C CYS A 201 12.84 6.36 1.50
N VAL A 202 13.75 5.92 0.65
CA VAL A 202 14.89 5.08 1.00
C VAL A 202 16.20 5.67 0.44
N MET A 203 17.33 5.35 1.05
CA MET A 203 18.64 5.86 0.68
C MET A 203 19.51 4.83 -0.04
N ASP A 204 19.04 3.59 -0.18
CA ASP A 204 19.75 2.48 -0.78
C ASP A 204 18.93 1.88 -1.94
N GLU A 205 19.57 1.75 -3.13
CA GLU A 205 18.92 1.21 -4.32
C GLU A 205 18.53 -0.27 -4.17
N GLN A 206 19.26 -1.05 -3.39
CA GLN A 206 18.92 -2.45 -3.17
C GLN A 206 17.64 -2.54 -2.34
N VAL A 207 17.50 -1.70 -1.31
CA VAL A 207 16.28 -1.60 -0.50
C VAL A 207 15.10 -1.13 -1.35
N GLN A 208 15.31 -0.15 -2.25
CA GLN A 208 14.31 0.31 -3.20
C GLN A 208 13.78 -0.85 -4.06
N ARG A 209 14.69 -1.62 -4.68
CA ARG A 209 14.32 -2.78 -5.50
C ARG A 209 13.61 -3.88 -4.70
N GLN A 210 14.07 -4.15 -3.48
CA GLN A 210 13.46 -5.16 -2.60
C GLN A 210 12.03 -4.80 -2.18
N LEU A 211 11.71 -3.52 -2.00
CA LEU A 211 10.38 -3.06 -1.63
C LEU A 211 9.36 -3.19 -2.76
N SER A 212 9.80 -3.27 -4.02
CA SER A 212 8.90 -3.42 -5.18
C SER A 212 8.03 -4.69 -5.17
N VAL A 213 8.37 -5.69 -4.35
CA VAL A 213 7.58 -6.92 -4.16
C VAL A 213 6.56 -6.78 -3.02
N SER A 214 6.64 -5.71 -2.26
CA SER A 214 5.75 -5.46 -1.12
C SER A 214 4.49 -4.73 -1.58
N TRP A 215 3.34 -5.17 -1.09
CA TRP A 215 2.05 -4.62 -1.48
C TRP A 215 1.90 -3.13 -1.15
N GLY A 216 1.39 -2.35 -2.08
CA GLY A 216 1.00 -0.94 -1.88
C GLY A 216 2.15 0.02 -1.62
N ILE A 217 3.41 -0.40 -1.79
CA ILE A 217 4.59 0.44 -1.58
C ILE A 217 5.08 1.00 -2.91
N THR A 218 5.28 2.31 -2.94
CA THR A 218 6.06 2.99 -3.98
C THR A 218 7.38 3.45 -3.36
N PRO A 219 8.50 2.78 -3.67
CA PRO A 219 9.80 3.15 -3.13
C PRO A 219 10.44 4.27 -3.97
N LEU A 220 10.82 5.36 -3.33
CA LEU A 220 11.51 6.52 -3.94
C LEU A 220 12.88 6.70 -3.32
N MET A 221 13.88 7.01 -4.15
CA MET A 221 15.23 7.34 -3.68
C MET A 221 15.26 8.75 -3.12
N MET A 222 15.83 8.90 -1.93
CA MET A 222 15.95 10.17 -1.22
C MET A 222 17.38 10.33 -0.68
N ASP A 223 17.90 11.56 -0.71
CA ASP A 223 19.16 11.88 -0.06
C ASP A 223 19.02 11.85 1.46
N LEU A 224 20.13 11.55 2.13
CA LEU A 224 20.18 11.51 3.60
C LEU A 224 19.73 12.85 4.20
N ALA A 225 18.91 12.76 5.23
CA ALA A 225 18.50 13.90 6.04
C ALA A 225 19.29 13.95 7.36
N THR A 226 19.63 15.14 7.81
CA THR A 226 20.43 15.36 9.03
C THR A 226 19.58 15.69 10.26
N SER A 227 18.32 16.07 10.05
CA SER A 227 17.36 16.39 11.09
C SER A 227 15.98 15.84 10.78
N THR A 228 15.12 15.74 11.80
CA THR A 228 13.73 15.29 11.64
C THR A 228 12.92 16.24 10.76
N ASP A 229 13.13 17.54 10.87
CA ASP A 229 12.40 18.52 10.04
C ASP A 229 12.82 18.41 8.59
N GLU A 230 14.11 18.33 8.29
CA GLU A 230 14.63 18.09 6.95
C GLU A 230 14.12 16.78 6.35
N LEU A 231 14.03 15.71 7.17
CA LEU A 231 13.50 14.42 6.75
C LEU A 231 12.06 14.54 6.30
N ILE A 232 11.21 15.26 7.05
CA ILE A 232 9.81 15.48 6.72
C ILE A 232 9.68 16.31 5.44
N GLU A 233 10.42 17.43 5.37
CA GLU A 233 10.39 18.32 4.20
C GLU A 233 10.83 17.59 2.93
N LYS A 234 11.98 16.91 2.95
CA LYS A 234 12.51 16.19 1.79
C LYS A 234 11.57 15.06 1.34
N SER A 235 11.09 14.25 2.26
CA SER A 235 10.24 13.10 1.93
C SER A 235 8.88 13.52 1.37
N THR A 236 8.27 14.56 1.92
CA THR A 236 6.98 15.07 1.42
C THR A 236 7.15 15.86 0.10
N ALA A 237 8.24 16.59 -0.07
CA ALA A 237 8.56 17.26 -1.33
C ALA A 237 8.79 16.23 -2.46
N LEU A 238 9.52 15.13 -2.17
CA LEU A 238 9.75 14.05 -3.12
C LEU A 238 8.45 13.36 -3.53
N ALA A 239 7.56 13.08 -2.57
CA ALA A 239 6.25 12.50 -2.85
C ALA A 239 5.37 13.44 -3.70
N LYS A 240 5.47 14.75 -3.46
CA LYS A 240 4.79 15.77 -4.26
C LYS A 240 5.35 15.87 -5.68
N GLU A 241 6.67 15.87 -5.86
CA GLU A 241 7.33 15.90 -7.17
C GLU A 241 6.90 14.73 -8.06
N HIS A 242 6.67 13.54 -7.45
CA HIS A 242 6.20 12.35 -8.16
C HIS A 242 4.67 12.28 -8.30
N GLY A 243 3.92 13.32 -7.89
CA GLY A 243 2.47 13.42 -8.07
C GLY A 243 1.62 12.62 -7.09
N TYR A 244 2.21 12.13 -6.00
CA TYR A 244 1.46 11.42 -4.94
C TYR A 244 0.84 12.34 -3.90
N LEU A 245 1.29 13.58 -3.83
CA LEU A 245 0.78 14.62 -2.92
C LEU A 245 0.63 15.95 -3.62
N HIS A 246 -0.40 16.72 -3.25
CA HIS A 246 -0.69 18.05 -3.80
C HIS A 246 -0.85 19.08 -2.68
N ASP A 247 -0.71 20.37 -3.03
CA ASP A 247 -0.88 21.44 -2.05
C ASP A 247 -2.28 21.42 -1.42
N GLY A 248 -2.33 21.53 -0.11
CA GLY A 248 -3.56 21.47 0.67
C GLY A 248 -3.95 20.06 1.15
N GLU A 249 -3.28 19.02 0.70
CA GLU A 249 -3.53 17.64 1.14
C GLU A 249 -2.82 17.32 2.45
N LEU A 250 -3.34 16.30 3.16
CA LEU A 250 -2.71 15.75 4.35
C LEU A 250 -1.90 14.50 4.02
N ALA A 251 -0.71 14.41 4.57
CA ALA A 251 0.10 13.20 4.61
C ALA A 251 0.33 12.75 6.05
N VAL A 252 0.37 11.45 6.27
CA VAL A 252 0.87 10.87 7.53
C VAL A 252 2.32 10.45 7.31
N VAL A 253 3.24 11.10 8.02
CA VAL A 253 4.67 10.83 7.92
C VAL A 253 5.11 9.96 9.07
N THR A 254 5.84 8.86 8.79
CA THR A 254 6.43 7.98 9.81
C THR A 254 7.93 7.86 9.63
N ALA A 255 8.66 7.85 10.76
CA ALA A 255 10.10 7.67 10.75
C ALA A 255 10.61 7.13 12.10
N GLY A 256 11.87 6.72 12.10
CA GLY A 256 12.63 6.46 13.33
C GLY A 256 13.34 7.74 13.80
N VAL A 257 13.17 8.10 15.07
CA VAL A 257 13.87 9.22 15.73
C VAL A 257 14.67 8.67 16.91
N PRO A 258 15.96 9.01 17.04
CA PRO A 258 16.77 9.91 16.19
C PRO A 258 17.06 9.34 14.80
N VAL A 259 17.25 10.24 13.83
CA VAL A 259 17.57 9.88 12.44
C VAL A 259 18.88 9.09 12.38
N GLY A 260 18.96 8.07 11.52
CA GLY A 260 20.16 7.23 11.36
C GLY A 260 20.25 6.04 12.33
N VAL A 261 19.22 5.77 13.16
CA VAL A 261 19.13 4.57 13.99
C VAL A 261 18.13 3.59 13.38
N SER A 262 18.62 2.53 12.77
CA SER A 262 17.78 1.52 12.10
C SER A 262 16.87 0.78 13.10
N GLY A 263 15.63 0.46 12.68
CA GLY A 263 14.69 -0.35 13.47
C GLY A 263 13.90 0.38 14.55
N THR A 264 13.98 1.70 14.63
CA THR A 264 13.37 2.52 15.71
C THR A 264 12.17 3.35 15.23
N THR A 265 11.31 2.82 14.36
CA THR A 265 10.10 3.56 13.97
C THR A 265 9.25 3.88 15.20
N ASN A 266 9.19 5.16 15.59
CA ASN A 266 8.58 5.63 16.84
C ASN A 266 7.89 7.00 16.70
N MET A 267 7.81 7.55 15.46
CA MET A 267 7.21 8.85 15.18
C MET A 267 6.08 8.71 14.17
N ILE A 268 4.98 9.40 14.45
CA ILE A 268 3.89 9.68 13.51
C ILE A 268 3.65 11.18 13.50
N LYS A 269 3.63 11.80 12.33
CA LYS A 269 3.32 13.22 12.17
C LYS A 269 2.29 13.40 11.05
N ILE A 270 1.20 14.09 11.36
CA ILE A 270 0.27 14.56 10.33
C ILE A 270 0.88 15.85 9.77
N HIS A 271 1.08 15.88 8.46
CA HIS A 271 1.70 17.00 7.76
C HIS A 271 0.81 17.49 6.63
N MET A 272 0.54 18.80 6.61
CA MET A 272 -0.18 19.44 5.51
C MET A 272 0.81 19.87 4.44
N ILE A 273 0.54 19.50 3.20
CA ILE A 273 1.42 19.77 2.07
C ILE A 273 1.24 21.23 1.61
N GLY A 274 2.36 21.93 1.45
CA GLY A 274 2.38 23.33 1.04
C GLY A 274 2.07 24.31 2.16
N ASN A 275 1.94 25.60 1.82
CA ASN A 275 1.62 26.65 2.77
C ASN A 275 0.11 26.74 2.97
N CYS A 276 -0.38 26.25 4.10
CA CYS A 276 -1.76 26.49 4.49
C CYS A 276 -1.94 27.92 4.95
N LEU A 277 -2.62 28.74 4.14
CA LEU A 277 -2.90 30.14 4.45
C LEU A 277 -4.08 30.33 5.40
N ALA A 278 -5.00 29.37 5.42
CA ALA A 278 -6.17 29.36 6.30
C ALA A 278 -6.76 27.95 6.40
N THR A 279 -7.35 27.63 7.55
CA THR A 279 -8.13 26.40 7.76
C THR A 279 -9.60 26.75 7.94
N GLY A 280 -10.49 25.87 7.51
CA GLY A 280 -11.93 26.07 7.63
C GLY A 280 -12.69 24.72 7.61
N VAL A 281 -13.99 24.79 7.84
CA VAL A 281 -14.88 23.62 7.73
C VAL A 281 -15.51 23.65 6.34
N GLY A 282 -15.31 22.57 5.58
CA GLY A 282 -15.96 22.39 4.28
C GLY A 282 -17.47 22.17 4.44
N VAL A 283 -18.27 22.86 3.63
CA VAL A 283 -19.72 22.68 3.54
C VAL A 283 -20.03 22.26 2.11
N GLY A 284 -20.59 21.08 1.93
CA GLY A 284 -20.96 20.54 0.61
C GLY A 284 -22.31 19.82 0.66
N PRO A 285 -22.81 19.29 -0.44
CA PRO A 285 -24.01 18.46 -0.48
C PRO A 285 -23.93 17.30 0.51
N GLU A 286 -25.06 16.89 1.09
CA GLU A 286 -25.12 15.75 2.01
C GLU A 286 -24.45 14.52 1.38
N GLY A 287 -23.48 13.91 2.11
CA GLY A 287 -22.68 12.78 1.65
C GLY A 287 -21.33 13.14 1.01
N SER A 288 -21.03 14.42 0.78
CA SER A 288 -19.76 14.90 0.20
C SER A 288 -18.81 15.54 1.22
N ALA A 289 -19.03 15.34 2.51
CA ALA A 289 -18.24 15.97 3.60
C ALA A 289 -16.71 15.73 3.54
N LEU A 290 -16.24 14.94 2.59
CA LEU A 290 -14.82 14.63 2.36
C LEU A 290 -14.40 14.82 0.88
N ALA A 291 -15.21 15.45 0.04
CA ALA A 291 -14.80 15.75 -1.34
C ALA A 291 -13.79 16.90 -1.33
N ASN A 292 -12.59 16.63 -1.80
CA ASN A 292 -11.59 17.66 -2.04
C ASN A 292 -12.09 18.57 -3.17
N ALA A 293 -12.33 19.83 -2.87
CA ALA A 293 -12.63 20.85 -3.87
C ALA A 293 -11.34 21.57 -4.26
N THR A 294 -11.06 21.62 -5.56
CA THR A 294 -9.88 22.30 -6.10
C THR A 294 -10.32 23.43 -7.00
N GLY A 295 -9.87 24.64 -6.73
CA GLY A 295 -10.21 25.81 -7.52
C GLY A 295 -9.53 27.07 -7.01
N LYS A 296 -9.72 28.17 -7.76
CA LYS A 296 -9.24 29.47 -7.30
C LYS A 296 -10.02 29.91 -6.06
N ALA A 297 -9.34 30.14 -4.94
CA ALA A 297 -9.96 30.61 -3.72
C ALA A 297 -10.56 32.02 -3.89
N CYS A 298 -11.83 32.17 -3.51
CA CYS A 298 -12.52 33.45 -3.42
C CYS A 298 -12.81 33.76 -1.95
N VAL A 299 -11.93 34.51 -1.30
CA VAL A 299 -12.08 34.90 0.11
C VAL A 299 -12.93 36.12 0.21
N CYS A 300 -14.10 36.01 0.85
CA CYS A 300 -15.09 37.08 1.01
C CYS A 300 -15.57 37.15 2.46
N ARG A 301 -15.76 38.35 2.96
CA ARG A 301 -16.27 38.60 4.32
C ARG A 301 -17.73 38.97 4.35
N THR A 302 -18.22 39.52 3.23
CA THR A 302 -19.62 39.96 3.10
C THR A 302 -20.25 39.46 1.80
N ILE A 303 -21.60 39.52 1.74
CA ILE A 303 -22.34 39.10 0.54
C ILE A 303 -22.04 39.99 -0.68
N GLU A 304 -21.79 41.27 -0.42
CA GLU A 304 -21.42 42.22 -1.47
C GLU A 304 -20.07 41.87 -2.11
N GLU A 305 -19.13 41.42 -1.29
CA GLU A 305 -17.83 40.94 -1.80
C GLU A 305 -17.99 39.65 -2.62
N ILE A 306 -18.89 38.76 -2.22
CA ILE A 306 -19.20 37.55 -3.01
C ILE A 306 -19.77 37.94 -4.36
N ARG A 307 -20.75 38.86 -4.39
CA ARG A 307 -21.37 39.36 -5.65
C ARG A 307 -20.34 39.98 -6.59
N ALA A 308 -19.34 40.67 -6.02
CA ALA A 308 -18.32 41.37 -6.80
C ALA A 308 -17.19 40.46 -7.32
N LYS A 309 -16.81 39.41 -6.55
CA LYS A 309 -15.55 38.66 -6.78
C LYS A 309 -15.78 37.20 -7.18
N PHE A 310 -16.89 36.59 -6.76
CA PHE A 310 -17.12 35.17 -6.98
C PHE A 310 -17.48 34.89 -8.44
N LYS A 311 -16.93 33.77 -8.95
CA LYS A 311 -17.32 33.18 -10.24
C LYS A 311 -17.56 31.67 -10.05
N PRO A 312 -18.47 31.06 -10.79
CA PRO A 312 -18.71 29.61 -10.75
C PRO A 312 -17.42 28.81 -10.90
N GLY A 313 -17.27 27.74 -10.13
CA GLY A 313 -16.05 26.91 -10.09
C GLY A 313 -14.93 27.44 -9.21
N MET A 314 -15.12 28.53 -8.46
CA MET A 314 -14.20 28.97 -7.41
C MET A 314 -14.53 28.29 -6.07
N VAL A 315 -13.51 28.08 -5.23
CA VAL A 315 -13.70 27.69 -3.83
C VAL A 315 -14.08 28.93 -3.03
N LEU A 316 -15.31 28.97 -2.51
CA LEU A 316 -15.81 30.11 -1.73
C LEU A 316 -15.38 29.99 -0.27
N VAL A 317 -14.64 30.95 0.24
CA VAL A 317 -14.17 31.02 1.63
C VAL A 317 -14.85 32.20 2.32
N VAL A 318 -15.67 31.91 3.32
CA VAL A 318 -16.43 32.92 4.08
C VAL A 318 -16.37 32.63 5.59
N PRO A 319 -16.51 33.65 6.47
CA PRO A 319 -16.49 33.45 7.92
C PRO A 319 -17.66 32.57 8.42
N SER A 320 -18.83 32.67 7.77
CA SER A 320 -20.02 31.86 8.06
C SER A 320 -20.92 31.81 6.83
N THR A 321 -21.72 30.76 6.71
CA THR A 321 -22.72 30.63 5.64
C THR A 321 -24.07 31.20 6.06
N SER A 322 -24.81 31.77 5.12
CA SER A 322 -26.19 32.22 5.31
C SER A 322 -27.07 31.76 4.14
N ASN A 323 -28.40 31.83 4.33
CA ASN A 323 -29.35 31.46 3.27
C ASN A 323 -29.18 32.30 1.98
N GLU A 324 -28.72 33.54 2.10
CA GLU A 324 -28.46 34.41 0.96
C GLU A 324 -27.27 33.96 0.10
N MET A 325 -26.41 33.10 0.67
CA MET A 325 -25.22 32.57 -0.03
C MET A 325 -25.48 31.25 -0.74
N LEU A 326 -26.67 30.63 -0.55
CA LEU A 326 -26.95 29.26 -1.08
C LEU A 326 -26.77 29.15 -2.61
N SER A 327 -27.11 30.18 -3.37
CA SER A 327 -26.88 30.17 -4.84
C SER A 327 -25.41 30.09 -5.18
N TYR A 328 -24.56 30.82 -4.46
CA TYR A 328 -23.11 30.82 -4.68
C TYR A 328 -22.44 29.53 -4.21
N VAL A 329 -22.93 28.93 -3.10
CA VAL A 329 -22.45 27.64 -2.60
C VAL A 329 -22.73 26.52 -3.60
N ARG A 330 -23.87 26.56 -4.31
CA ARG A 330 -24.18 25.59 -5.37
C ARG A 330 -23.28 25.68 -6.59
N ASP A 331 -22.81 26.89 -6.89
CA ASP A 331 -21.96 27.17 -8.05
C ASP A 331 -20.47 27.10 -7.69
N ALA A 332 -20.11 26.88 -6.43
CA ALA A 332 -18.73 26.70 -5.95
C ALA A 332 -18.19 25.32 -6.38
N ALA A 333 -16.84 25.24 -6.44
CA ALA A 333 -16.12 24.00 -6.80
C ALA A 333 -16.29 22.92 -5.73
#